data_99d930c2791baf83d43a323e710f9e09
#
_entry.id   99d930c2791baf83d43a323e710f9e09
#
_cell.length_a   1.000
_cell.length_b   1.000
_cell.length_c   1.000
_cell.angle_alpha   90.00
_cell.angle_beta   90.00
_cell.angle_gamma   90.00
#
_symmetry.space_group_name_H-M   'P 1'
#
loop_
_entity.id
_entity.type
_entity.pdbx_description
1 polymer ?
#
loop_
_entity_poly.entity_id
_entity_poly.type
_entity_poly.pdbx_seq_one_letter_code
_entity_poly.pdbx_strand_id
1 'polypeptide(L)'
;MSQTRKFLVAVGMLAATAGAALAQTYSVGPMKVDQPWARATPGGAKVGGGYLTITNMGATPDRLLGVTLPQAARVEVHEMKMEGGTMQMREVKGGLEIGPGQKVEFKPGGYHIMFMDLRSPFKQGDKLKGQLSFEKAGTVDVEFKVESIGAGAPAAPKHGH
;
A
#
# COMPACT_ATOMS: atom_id res chain seq x y z
N MET A 1 31.20 -53.07 -41.22
CA MET A 1 31.59 -51.93 -40.33
C MET A 1 30.43 -50.97 -40.32
N SER A 2 29.57 -51.05 -39.30
CA SER A 2 28.37 -50.24 -39.18
C SER A 2 28.59 -49.24 -38.02
N GLN A 3 28.66 -47.95 -38.35
CA GLN A 3 28.77 -46.89 -37.38
C GLN A 3 27.36 -46.38 -37.08
N THR A 4 26.80 -46.77 -35.92
CA THR A 4 25.53 -46.32 -35.46
C THR A 4 25.72 -44.96 -34.77
N ARG A 5 25.31 -43.86 -35.42
CA ARG A 5 25.28 -42.51 -34.83
C ARG A 5 24.06 -42.40 -33.89
N LYS A 6 24.31 -42.34 -32.59
CA LYS A 6 23.31 -42.01 -31.58
C LYS A 6 23.08 -40.50 -31.57
N PHE A 7 21.89 -40.07 -32.02
CA PHE A 7 21.43 -38.71 -31.83
C PHE A 7 20.97 -38.53 -30.38
N LEU A 8 21.70 -37.70 -29.64
CA LEU A 8 21.25 -37.24 -28.32
C LEU A 8 20.31 -36.06 -28.53
N VAL A 9 19.03 -36.26 -28.28
CA VAL A 9 18.05 -35.19 -28.26
C VAL A 9 18.12 -34.55 -26.85
N ALA A 10 18.73 -33.38 -26.76
CA ALA A 10 18.69 -32.56 -25.56
C ALA A 10 17.32 -31.88 -25.46
N VAL A 11 16.45 -32.39 -24.60
CA VAL A 11 15.19 -31.72 -24.24
C VAL A 11 15.56 -30.57 -23.32
N GLY A 12 15.58 -29.36 -23.85
CA GLY A 12 15.72 -28.14 -23.07
C GLY A 12 14.45 -27.90 -22.24
N MET A 13 14.53 -28.16 -20.95
CA MET A 13 13.47 -27.84 -20.00
C MET A 13 13.49 -26.34 -19.74
N LEU A 14 12.60 -25.59 -20.39
CA LEU A 14 12.38 -24.18 -20.16
C LEU A 14 11.66 -24.02 -18.81
N ALA A 15 12.43 -23.79 -17.75
CA ALA A 15 11.86 -23.45 -16.45
C ALA A 15 11.28 -22.03 -16.54
N ALA A 16 9.98 -21.93 -16.70
CA ALA A 16 9.26 -20.68 -16.54
C ALA A 16 9.31 -20.32 -15.05
N THR A 17 10.22 -19.45 -14.65
CA THR A 17 10.20 -18.82 -13.34
C THR A 17 9.04 -17.83 -13.35
N ALA A 18 7.88 -18.28 -12.87
CA ALA A 18 6.81 -17.37 -12.48
C ALA A 18 7.37 -16.53 -11.31
N GLY A 19 7.78 -15.31 -11.61
CA GLY A 19 8.16 -14.34 -10.60
C GLY A 19 6.96 -14.07 -9.72
N ALA A 20 6.90 -14.72 -8.55
CA ALA A 20 5.97 -14.33 -7.52
C ALA A 20 6.25 -12.87 -7.20
N ALA A 21 5.30 -11.96 -7.45
CA ALA A 21 5.39 -10.60 -7.00
C ALA A 21 5.44 -10.66 -5.47
N LEU A 22 6.63 -10.49 -4.90
CA LEU A 22 6.81 -10.44 -3.46
C LEU A 22 6.03 -9.24 -2.94
N ALA A 23 5.08 -9.49 -2.05
CA ALA A 23 4.39 -8.45 -1.32
C ALA A 23 5.44 -7.59 -0.59
N GLN A 24 5.41 -6.27 -0.80
CA GLN A 24 6.37 -5.38 -0.19
C GLN A 24 6.09 -5.23 1.30
N THR A 25 7.08 -5.54 2.11
CA THR A 25 7.06 -5.41 3.56
C THR A 25 8.23 -4.58 4.01
N TYR A 26 7.96 -3.64 4.91
CA TYR A 26 8.95 -2.76 5.51
C TYR A 26 8.86 -2.87 7.03
N SER A 27 9.97 -2.63 7.71
CA SER A 27 10.00 -2.68 9.17
C SER A 27 10.90 -1.60 9.75
N VAL A 28 10.50 -1.06 10.89
CA VAL A 28 11.32 -0.21 11.74
C VAL A 28 11.03 -0.56 13.20
N GLY A 29 12.05 -1.00 13.94
CA GLY A 29 11.83 -1.54 15.28
C GLY A 29 10.76 -2.65 15.26
N PRO A 30 9.77 -2.62 16.16
CA PRO A 30 8.68 -3.59 16.19
C PRO A 30 7.55 -3.29 15.19
N MET A 31 7.61 -2.18 14.46
CA MET A 31 6.57 -1.78 13.52
C MET A 31 6.81 -2.40 12.16
N LYS A 32 5.80 -3.10 11.66
CA LYS A 32 5.78 -3.73 10.35
C LYS A 32 4.77 -3.04 9.45
N VAL A 33 5.18 -2.69 8.24
CA VAL A 33 4.33 -2.06 7.22
C VAL A 33 4.23 -2.96 6.02
N ASP A 34 3.02 -3.38 5.68
CA ASP A 34 2.77 -4.29 4.57
C ASP A 34 2.02 -3.58 3.43
N GLN A 35 2.44 -3.90 2.22
CA GLN A 35 1.75 -3.59 0.96
C GLN A 35 1.28 -2.13 0.81
N PRO A 36 2.17 -1.13 0.92
CA PRO A 36 1.77 0.23 0.61
C PRO A 36 1.33 0.36 -0.85
N TRP A 37 0.17 0.95 -1.07
CA TRP A 37 -0.32 1.25 -2.40
C TRP A 37 -1.10 2.56 -2.43
N ALA A 38 -1.17 3.17 -3.58
CA ALA A 38 -1.95 4.38 -3.82
C ALA A 38 -2.86 4.16 -5.03
N ARG A 39 -3.98 4.86 -5.06
CA ARG A 39 -4.87 4.84 -6.20
C ARG A 39 -4.38 5.83 -7.25
N ALA A 40 -4.38 5.43 -8.52
CA ALA A 40 -4.10 6.34 -9.62
C ALA A 40 -5.11 7.49 -9.63
N THR A 41 -4.66 8.67 -10.05
CA THR A 41 -5.49 9.87 -10.10
C THR A 41 -5.67 10.34 -11.54
N PRO A 42 -6.84 10.94 -11.88
CA PRO A 42 -7.00 11.58 -13.16
C PRO A 42 -6.07 12.78 -13.32
N GLY A 43 -5.82 13.21 -14.54
CA GLY A 43 -5.03 14.42 -14.82
C GLY A 43 -5.64 15.65 -14.15
N GLY A 44 -4.81 16.48 -13.53
CA GLY A 44 -5.23 17.68 -12.82
C GLY A 44 -5.80 17.45 -11.42
N ALA A 45 -5.90 16.20 -10.94
CA ALA A 45 -6.30 15.92 -9.56
C ALA A 45 -5.32 16.52 -8.56
N LYS A 46 -5.86 17.10 -7.50
CA LYS A 46 -5.08 17.71 -6.41
C LYS A 46 -5.01 16.82 -5.17
N VAL A 47 -5.77 15.74 -5.14
CA VAL A 47 -5.87 14.82 -4.01
C VAL A 47 -5.75 13.39 -4.50
N GLY A 48 -5.02 12.56 -3.73
CA GLY A 48 -4.90 11.12 -3.94
C GLY A 48 -5.06 10.35 -2.64
N GLY A 49 -5.41 9.09 -2.73
CA GLY A 49 -5.57 8.20 -1.58
C GLY A 49 -4.48 7.13 -1.53
N GLY A 50 -4.01 6.82 -0.33
CA GLY A 50 -3.04 5.76 -0.06
C GLY A 50 -3.48 4.83 1.04
N TYR A 51 -3.01 3.61 0.97
CA TYR A 51 -3.41 2.50 1.84
C TYR A 51 -2.23 1.61 2.16
N LEU A 52 -2.28 0.97 3.30
CA LEU A 52 -1.27 0.02 3.76
C LEU A 52 -1.80 -0.71 5.00
N THR A 53 -1.05 -1.66 5.49
CA THR A 53 -1.32 -2.32 6.77
C THR A 53 -0.14 -2.08 7.70
N ILE A 54 -0.41 -1.69 8.94
CA ILE A 54 0.60 -1.53 9.99
C ILE A 54 0.32 -2.54 11.09
N THR A 55 1.35 -3.27 11.51
CA THR A 55 1.27 -4.21 12.62
C THR A 55 2.33 -3.84 13.66
N ASN A 56 1.92 -3.68 14.91
CA ASN A 56 2.84 -3.52 16.03
C ASN A 56 3.20 -4.90 16.56
N MET A 57 4.41 -5.37 16.28
CA MET A 57 4.92 -6.67 16.71
C MET A 57 5.53 -6.62 18.10
N GLY A 58 5.55 -5.46 18.74
CA GLY A 58 6.14 -5.23 20.05
C GLY A 58 5.17 -5.44 21.21
N ALA A 59 5.68 -5.21 22.41
CA ALA A 59 4.94 -5.35 23.67
C ALA A 59 4.41 -4.01 24.21
N THR A 60 4.73 -2.89 23.57
CA THR A 60 4.31 -1.55 23.98
C THR A 60 3.59 -0.84 22.84
N PRO A 61 2.64 0.06 23.13
CA PRO A 61 1.98 0.84 22.08
C PRO A 61 2.97 1.81 21.41
N ASP A 62 2.72 2.10 20.15
CA ASP A 62 3.40 3.14 19.39
C ASP A 62 2.36 3.99 18.65
N ARG A 63 2.77 5.05 18.02
CA ARG A 63 1.88 5.99 17.33
C ARG A 63 2.45 6.35 15.96
N LEU A 64 1.61 6.22 14.92
CA LEU A 64 1.93 6.77 13.61
C LEU A 64 1.71 8.29 13.65
N LEU A 65 2.79 9.05 13.60
CA LEU A 65 2.74 10.52 13.65
C LEU A 65 2.39 11.14 12.30
N GLY A 66 2.82 10.54 11.21
CA GLY A 66 2.55 11.06 9.89
C GLY A 66 3.21 10.28 8.77
N VAL A 67 2.85 10.70 7.56
CA VAL A 67 3.38 10.16 6.31
C VAL A 67 3.84 11.35 5.46
N THR A 68 4.95 11.21 4.77
CA THR A 68 5.44 12.20 3.81
C THR A 68 5.60 11.58 2.43
N LEU A 69 5.35 12.38 1.40
CA LEU A 69 5.51 12.01 0.01
C LEU A 69 5.94 13.25 -0.79
N PRO A 70 7.08 13.23 -1.50
CA PRO A 70 7.55 14.41 -2.25
C PRO A 70 6.57 14.92 -3.29
N GLN A 71 5.72 14.07 -3.85
CA GLN A 71 4.70 14.44 -4.84
C GLN A 71 3.48 15.16 -4.25
N ALA A 72 3.34 15.18 -2.93
CA ALA A 72 2.27 15.88 -2.23
C ALA A 72 2.84 16.96 -1.32
N ALA A 73 2.24 18.14 -1.32
CA ALA A 73 2.68 19.21 -0.43
C ALA A 73 2.23 18.96 1.03
N ARG A 74 1.15 18.20 1.20
CA ARG A 74 0.59 17.87 2.51
C ARG A 74 0.05 16.45 2.50
N VAL A 75 0.23 15.73 3.60
CA VAL A 75 -0.26 14.37 3.79
C VAL A 75 -0.95 14.28 5.14
N GLU A 76 -2.16 13.74 5.15
CA GLU A 76 -2.96 13.57 6.36
C GLU A 76 -3.45 12.12 6.47
N VAL A 77 -3.64 11.65 7.70
CA VAL A 77 -4.35 10.39 7.99
C VAL A 77 -5.79 10.72 8.30
N HIS A 78 -6.71 10.08 7.62
CA HIS A 78 -8.14 10.25 7.80
C HIS A 78 -8.80 8.93 8.20
N GLU A 79 -9.94 9.03 8.86
CA GLU A 79 -10.83 7.90 9.12
C GLU A 79 -12.22 8.18 8.59
N MET A 80 -12.87 7.11 8.14
CA MET A 80 -14.31 7.13 7.86
C MET A 80 -15.05 6.61 9.08
N LYS A 81 -15.94 7.42 9.63
CA LYS A 81 -16.70 7.07 10.82
C LYS A 81 -18.19 7.29 10.59
N MET A 82 -18.99 6.35 11.07
CA MET A 82 -20.45 6.50 11.05
C MET A 82 -20.87 7.39 12.22
N GLU A 83 -21.45 8.53 11.93
CA GLU A 83 -22.04 9.44 12.92
C GLU A 83 -23.45 9.84 12.49
N GLY A 84 -24.44 9.62 13.38
CA GLY A 84 -25.84 9.98 13.10
C GLY A 84 -26.44 9.33 11.86
N GLY A 85 -26.01 8.13 11.50
CA GLY A 85 -26.44 7.41 10.30
C GLY A 85 -25.77 7.85 8.99
N THR A 86 -24.79 8.75 9.07
CA THR A 86 -24.04 9.24 7.92
C THR A 86 -22.55 8.93 8.07
N MET A 87 -21.92 8.47 6.98
CA MET A 87 -20.46 8.30 6.95
C MET A 87 -19.80 9.67 6.86
N GLN A 88 -18.95 9.98 7.83
CA GLN A 88 -18.16 11.20 7.86
C GLN A 88 -16.68 10.87 7.81
N MET A 89 -15.96 11.66 7.03
CA MET A 89 -14.51 11.61 6.95
C MET A 89 -13.90 12.69 7.84
N ARG A 90 -12.93 12.31 8.67
CA ARG A 90 -12.21 13.29 9.49
C ARG A 90 -10.74 12.94 9.63
N GLU A 91 -9.94 13.97 9.82
CA GLU A 91 -8.52 13.83 10.10
C GLU A 91 -8.28 13.25 11.49
N VAL A 92 -7.37 12.28 11.56
CA VAL A 92 -6.86 11.75 12.83
C VAL A 92 -5.72 12.64 13.31
N LYS A 93 -6.07 13.64 14.11
CA LYS A 93 -5.10 14.61 14.66
C LYS A 93 -4.29 14.01 15.80
N GLY A 94 -3.00 14.37 15.87
CA GLY A 94 -2.11 13.91 16.94
C GLY A 94 -1.57 12.49 16.75
N GLY A 95 -1.79 11.90 15.58
CA GLY A 95 -1.30 10.57 15.24
C GLY A 95 -2.27 9.45 15.58
N LEU A 96 -2.04 8.29 15.00
CA LEU A 96 -2.82 7.08 15.18
C LEU A 96 -2.09 6.12 16.11
N GLU A 97 -2.67 5.84 17.28
CA GLU A 97 -2.13 4.87 18.22
C GLU A 97 -2.32 3.44 17.71
N ILE A 98 -1.27 2.65 17.83
CA ILE A 98 -1.25 1.23 17.47
C ILE A 98 -0.76 0.45 18.68
N GLY A 99 -1.68 -0.24 19.35
CA GLY A 99 -1.40 -1.02 20.56
C GLY A 99 -0.50 -2.22 20.29
N PRO A 100 0.07 -2.82 21.34
CA PRO A 100 0.93 -4.00 21.21
C PRO A 100 0.15 -5.15 20.57
N GLY A 101 0.75 -5.77 19.54
CA GLY A 101 0.12 -6.85 18.78
C GLY A 101 -1.04 -6.41 17.87
N GLN A 102 -1.38 -5.12 17.84
CA GLN A 102 -2.47 -4.61 17.03
C GLN A 102 -2.06 -4.50 15.56
N LYS A 103 -3.00 -4.87 14.69
CA LYS A 103 -2.92 -4.69 13.24
C LYS A 103 -3.95 -3.65 12.82
N VAL A 104 -3.51 -2.61 12.15
CA VAL A 104 -4.37 -1.56 11.58
C VAL A 104 -4.29 -1.63 10.07
N GLU A 105 -5.41 -1.87 9.42
CA GLU A 105 -5.53 -1.93 7.98
C GLU A 105 -6.12 -0.62 7.44
N PHE A 106 -5.35 0.05 6.59
CA PHE A 106 -5.82 1.21 5.84
C PHE A 106 -6.41 0.72 4.53
N LYS A 107 -7.69 0.96 4.35
CA LYS A 107 -8.46 0.50 3.19
C LYS A 107 -9.56 1.48 2.82
N PRO A 108 -10.04 1.46 1.57
CA PRO A 108 -11.20 2.27 1.19
C PRO A 108 -12.38 2.04 2.12
N GLY A 109 -12.98 3.14 2.60
CA GLY A 109 -14.07 3.09 3.58
C GLY A 109 -13.65 3.01 5.05
N GLY A 110 -12.36 2.94 5.34
CA GLY A 110 -11.79 2.94 6.69
C GLY A 110 -10.75 4.04 6.87
N TYR A 111 -9.66 3.71 7.57
CA TYR A 111 -8.50 4.58 7.59
C TYR A 111 -7.90 4.71 6.19
N HIS A 112 -7.43 5.90 5.86
CA HIS A 112 -6.72 6.16 4.61
C HIS A 112 -5.74 7.31 4.74
N ILE A 113 -4.76 7.33 3.87
CA ILE A 113 -3.79 8.40 3.75
C ILE A 113 -4.28 9.33 2.65
N MET A 114 -4.43 10.62 2.96
CA MET A 114 -4.78 11.65 1.99
C MET A 114 -3.52 12.39 1.56
N PHE A 115 -3.15 12.23 0.31
CA PHE A 115 -2.11 13.02 -0.34
C PHE A 115 -2.75 14.26 -0.94
N MET A 116 -2.40 15.42 -0.44
CA MET A 116 -3.04 16.69 -0.78
C MET A 116 -2.08 17.62 -1.52
N ASP A 117 -2.65 18.50 -2.31
CA ASP A 117 -1.90 19.46 -3.13
C ASP A 117 -0.84 18.74 -3.99
N LEU A 118 -1.31 17.76 -4.77
CA LEU A 118 -0.45 16.97 -5.65
C LEU A 118 0.25 17.85 -6.68
N ARG A 119 1.55 17.68 -6.80
CA ARG A 119 2.39 18.35 -7.79
C ARG A 119 2.35 17.67 -9.14
N SER A 120 2.00 16.39 -9.16
CA SER A 120 1.84 15.58 -10.37
C SER A 120 0.81 14.48 -10.12
N PRO A 121 0.07 14.02 -11.15
CA PRO A 121 -0.87 12.92 -10.99
C PRO A 121 -0.15 11.62 -10.67
N PHE A 122 -0.84 10.72 -9.96
CA PHE A 122 -0.38 9.35 -9.75
C PHE A 122 -0.81 8.49 -10.94
N LYS A 123 0.13 7.91 -11.64
CA LYS A 123 -0.13 7.05 -12.79
C LYS A 123 -0.02 5.59 -12.39
N GLN A 124 -0.95 4.77 -12.84
CA GLN A 124 -0.90 3.31 -12.63
C GLN A 124 0.46 2.75 -13.06
N GLY A 125 1.06 1.93 -12.19
CA GLY A 125 2.39 1.36 -12.38
C GLY A 125 3.54 2.18 -11.80
N ASP A 126 3.29 3.44 -11.42
CA ASP A 126 4.30 4.25 -10.72
C ASP A 126 4.59 3.67 -9.33
N LYS A 127 5.78 3.97 -8.85
CA LYS A 127 6.24 3.67 -7.50
C LYS A 127 6.62 4.95 -6.80
N LEU A 128 5.89 5.28 -5.75
CA LEU A 128 6.03 6.54 -5.03
C LEU A 128 6.80 6.29 -3.73
N LYS A 129 7.99 6.83 -3.64
CA LYS A 129 8.83 6.74 -2.43
C LYS A 129 8.35 7.73 -1.39
N GLY A 130 7.90 7.22 -0.26
CA GLY A 130 7.44 7.99 0.88
C GLY A 130 8.07 7.53 2.17
N GLN A 131 7.68 8.14 3.26
CA GLN A 131 8.22 7.85 4.58
C GLN A 131 7.11 7.88 5.62
N LEU A 132 7.10 6.88 6.51
CA LEU A 132 6.25 6.86 7.70
C LEU A 132 7.08 7.23 8.92
N SER A 133 6.51 8.03 9.81
CA SER A 133 7.14 8.44 11.08
C SER A 133 6.34 7.90 12.25
N PHE A 134 6.99 7.10 13.10
CA PHE A 134 6.43 6.58 14.34
C PHE A 134 7.04 7.31 15.54
N GLU A 135 6.27 7.48 16.60
CA GLU A 135 6.72 8.20 17.81
C GLU A 135 7.90 7.52 18.48
N LYS A 136 7.87 6.20 18.64
CA LYS A 136 8.92 5.41 19.33
C LYS A 136 9.84 4.68 18.36
N ALA A 137 9.29 4.00 17.37
CA ALA A 137 10.07 3.19 16.44
C ALA A 137 10.93 4.01 15.48
N GLY A 138 10.56 5.27 15.23
CA GLY A 138 11.26 6.14 14.29
C GLY A 138 10.67 6.11 12.88
N THR A 139 11.50 6.34 11.90
CA THR A 139 11.09 6.58 10.52
C THR A 139 11.44 5.41 9.63
N VAL A 140 10.55 5.06 8.71
CA VAL A 140 10.77 4.01 7.71
C VAL A 140 10.43 4.51 6.32
N ASP A 141 11.33 4.25 5.37
CA ASP A 141 11.08 4.50 3.96
C ASP A 141 10.22 3.38 3.38
N VAL A 142 9.21 3.75 2.64
CA VAL A 142 8.29 2.82 1.97
C VAL A 142 8.07 3.23 0.52
N GLU A 143 7.61 2.30 -0.29
CA GLU A 143 7.27 2.54 -1.68
C GLU A 143 5.80 2.20 -1.90
N PHE A 144 5.01 3.20 -2.27
CA PHE A 144 3.61 3.03 -2.62
C PHE A 144 3.50 2.65 -4.09
N LYS A 145 3.00 1.46 -4.35
CA LYS A 145 2.69 1.04 -5.72
C LYS A 145 1.37 1.69 -6.16
N VAL A 146 1.37 2.37 -7.30
CA VAL A 146 0.16 2.98 -7.83
C VAL A 146 -0.65 1.94 -8.59
N GLU A 147 -1.84 1.66 -8.06
CA GLU A 147 -2.82 0.76 -8.64
C GLU A 147 -3.85 1.54 -9.50
N SER A 148 -4.73 0.83 -10.18
CA SER A 148 -5.75 1.46 -11.04
C SER A 148 -6.65 2.44 -10.29
N ILE A 149 -7.30 3.34 -11.01
CA ILE A 149 -8.29 4.31 -10.44
C ILE A 149 -9.42 3.58 -9.70
N GLY A 150 -9.84 2.43 -10.17
CA GLY A 150 -10.89 1.61 -9.56
C GLY A 150 -10.41 0.65 -8.47
N ALA A 151 -9.12 0.61 -8.15
CA ALA A 151 -8.58 -0.31 -7.16
C ALA A 151 -9.23 -0.12 -5.79
N GLY A 152 -9.54 -1.23 -5.12
CA GLY A 152 -10.17 -1.21 -3.80
C GLY A 152 -11.65 -0.80 -3.80
N ALA A 153 -12.24 -0.52 -4.94
CA ALA A 153 -13.70 -0.33 -5.02
C ALA A 153 -14.41 -1.68 -4.78
N PRO A 154 -15.56 -1.68 -4.07
CA PRO A 154 -16.38 -2.89 -3.98
C PRO A 154 -16.70 -3.40 -5.37
N ALA A 155 -16.60 -4.72 -5.57
CA ALA A 155 -17.04 -5.32 -6.81
C ALA A 155 -18.51 -4.96 -7.05
N ALA A 156 -18.83 -4.41 -8.23
CA ALA A 156 -20.20 -4.14 -8.59
C ALA A 156 -21.00 -5.45 -8.49
N PRO A 157 -22.23 -5.44 -7.93
CA PRO A 157 -23.04 -6.65 -7.87
C PRO A 157 -23.22 -7.16 -9.31
N LYS A 158 -22.83 -8.40 -9.53
CA LYS A 158 -23.10 -9.07 -10.80
C LYS A 158 -24.60 -9.23 -10.90
N HIS A 159 -25.24 -8.36 -11.65
CA HIS A 159 -26.62 -8.62 -12.09
C HIS A 159 -26.56 -9.84 -13.01
N GLY A 160 -26.90 -11.01 -12.47
CA GLY A 160 -27.13 -12.21 -13.28
C GLY A 160 -28.37 -11.96 -14.16
N HIS A 161 -28.18 -12.08 -15.46
CA HIS A 161 -29.27 -12.26 -16.40
C HIS A 161 -29.61 -13.72 -16.49
#